data_112913dbe1061466eba1fadea7a9527c
#
_entry.id   112913dbe1061466eba1fadea7a9527c
#
_cell.length_a   1.000
_cell.length_b   1.000
_cell.length_c   1.000
_cell.angle_alpha   90.00
_cell.angle_beta   90.00
_cell.angle_gamma   90.00
#
_symmetry.space_group_name_H-M   'P 1'
#
loop_
_entity.id
_entity.type
_entity.pdbx_description
1 polymer ?
#
loop_
_entity_poly.entity_id
_entity_poly.type
_entity_poly.pdbx_seq_one_letter_code
_entity_poly.pdbx_strand_id
1 'polypeptide(L)'
;MGQKGFFFFGGSIVKELNCEVSDHIFRDINTNQISKVYATHNSRFSEIWWFYPSESSTENDRYVSYDYKDNIWMIGELSRTAAIDTGILRYPIWANSNGRLYFQEYGFNHDGATQFVESGPISLGNGDNIMHVTDLIPDELTQGDVNAKFKTRFYPNGTESEFGSFTMANPTNVRFSGRQIRMRVETTVNNDWRVGTMRIEAKAGGKR
;
A
#
# COMPACT_ATOMS: atom_id res chain seq x y z
N MET A 1 9.04 -16.61 -2.41
CA MET A 1 8.72 -16.40 -0.99
C MET A 1 9.13 -17.64 -0.21
N GLY A 2 9.87 -17.50 0.85
CA GLY A 2 10.26 -18.56 1.77
C GLY A 2 9.47 -18.50 3.06
N GLN A 3 9.91 -19.22 4.11
CA GLN A 3 9.20 -19.26 5.40
C GLN A 3 9.21 -17.94 6.18
N LYS A 4 10.22 -17.09 5.98
CA LYS A 4 10.38 -15.83 6.72
C LYS A 4 10.93 -14.69 5.87
N GLY A 5 10.94 -14.84 4.54
CA GLY A 5 11.51 -13.81 3.67
C GLY A 5 11.28 -14.08 2.18
N PHE A 6 11.73 -13.17 1.39
CA PHE A 6 11.68 -13.22 -0.07
C PHE A 6 13.10 -13.38 -0.61
N PHE A 7 13.26 -14.20 -1.64
CA PHE A 7 14.57 -14.55 -2.16
C PHE A 7 14.61 -14.43 -3.68
N PHE A 8 15.71 -13.89 -4.17
CA PHE A 8 16.07 -13.92 -5.57
C PHE A 8 17.04 -15.07 -5.83
N PHE A 9 16.78 -15.85 -6.89
CA PHE A 9 17.66 -16.89 -7.35
C PHE A 9 18.21 -16.55 -8.74
N GLY A 10 19.51 -16.30 -8.83
CA GLY A 10 20.23 -15.94 -10.06
C GLY A 10 20.95 -17.13 -10.73
N GLY A 11 20.41 -18.34 -10.59
CA GLY A 11 21.00 -19.56 -11.18
C GLY A 11 22.05 -20.25 -10.32
N SER A 12 22.92 -19.51 -9.65
CA SER A 12 23.95 -20.05 -8.75
C SER A 12 23.96 -19.43 -7.35
N ILE A 13 23.33 -18.29 -7.18
CA ILE A 13 23.33 -17.56 -5.93
C ILE A 13 21.88 -17.28 -5.50
N VAL A 14 21.59 -17.57 -4.23
CA VAL A 14 20.36 -17.15 -3.58
C VAL A 14 20.65 -15.90 -2.78
N LYS A 15 19.93 -14.81 -3.02
CA LYS A 15 20.03 -13.57 -2.28
C LYS A 15 18.69 -13.24 -1.65
N GLU A 16 18.69 -12.88 -0.39
CA GLU A 16 17.51 -12.35 0.27
C GLU A 16 17.18 -10.96 -0.25
N LEU A 17 15.91 -10.73 -0.54
CA LEU A 17 15.38 -9.43 -0.88
C LEU A 17 14.96 -8.73 0.41
N ASN A 18 15.46 -7.52 0.63
CA ASN A 18 15.01 -6.71 1.74
C ASN A 18 13.56 -6.31 1.50
N CYS A 19 12.67 -6.70 2.43
CA CYS A 19 11.25 -6.42 2.36
C CYS A 19 10.82 -5.68 3.61
N GLU A 20 10.49 -4.41 3.47
CA GLU A 20 10.12 -3.53 4.58
C GLU A 20 8.80 -3.94 5.26
N VAL A 21 7.94 -4.65 4.53
CA VAL A 21 6.64 -5.13 5.03
C VAL A 21 6.68 -6.61 5.47
N SER A 22 7.86 -7.22 5.50
CA SER A 22 8.06 -8.64 5.82
C SER A 22 7.41 -9.05 7.14
N ASP A 23 7.68 -8.29 8.20
CA ASP A 23 7.12 -8.58 9.53
C ASP A 23 5.60 -8.57 9.57
N HIS A 24 4.99 -7.64 8.82
CA HIS A 24 3.54 -7.58 8.71
C HIS A 24 2.99 -8.84 8.04
N ILE A 25 3.55 -9.23 6.91
CA ILE A 25 3.10 -10.38 6.11
C ILE A 25 3.22 -11.68 6.90
N PHE A 26 4.40 -11.93 7.49
CA PHE A 26 4.67 -13.20 8.17
C PHE A 26 4.02 -13.32 9.56
N ARG A 27 3.47 -12.24 10.10
CA ARG A 27 2.58 -12.29 11.27
C ARG A 27 1.12 -12.55 10.90
N ASP A 28 0.70 -12.06 9.71
CA ASP A 28 -0.68 -12.17 9.24
C ASP A 28 -0.98 -13.49 8.52
N ILE A 29 0.04 -14.17 7.99
CA ILE A 29 -0.16 -15.37 7.17
C ILE A 29 -0.69 -16.56 7.97
N ASN A 30 -1.74 -17.21 7.46
CA ASN A 30 -2.25 -18.47 8.00
C ASN A 30 -1.33 -19.63 7.64
N THR A 31 -0.48 -20.04 8.57
CA THR A 31 0.50 -21.13 8.37
C THR A 31 -0.15 -22.48 8.12
N ASN A 32 -1.39 -22.71 8.58
CA ASN A 32 -2.12 -23.96 8.33
C ASN A 32 -2.58 -24.08 6.86
N GLN A 33 -2.63 -22.96 6.15
CA GLN A 33 -3.03 -22.88 4.74
C GLN A 33 -1.89 -22.46 3.81
N ILE A 34 -0.65 -22.61 4.25
CA ILE A 34 0.55 -22.16 3.52
C ILE A 34 0.67 -22.77 2.12
N SER A 35 0.10 -23.96 1.91
CA SER A 35 0.09 -24.64 0.62
C SER A 35 -0.73 -23.91 -0.46
N LYS A 36 -1.59 -22.96 -0.07
CA LYS A 36 -2.38 -22.14 -0.99
C LYS A 36 -1.64 -20.89 -1.48
N VAL A 37 -0.49 -20.59 -0.86
CA VAL A 37 0.34 -19.46 -1.30
C VAL A 37 0.88 -19.74 -2.70
N TYR A 38 0.66 -18.81 -3.60
CA TYR A 38 1.24 -18.90 -4.94
C TYR A 38 1.73 -17.52 -5.40
N ALA A 39 2.53 -17.53 -6.46
CA ALA A 39 3.06 -16.31 -7.07
C ALA A 39 2.66 -16.23 -8.53
N THR A 40 2.50 -15.00 -9.00
CA THR A 40 2.31 -14.69 -10.42
C THR A 40 3.16 -13.49 -10.81
N HIS A 41 3.47 -13.39 -12.08
CA HIS A 41 4.14 -12.25 -12.66
C HIS A 41 3.10 -11.33 -13.33
N ASN A 42 3.29 -10.03 -13.20
CA ASN A 42 2.61 -9.00 -13.95
C ASN A 42 3.67 -8.27 -14.79
N SER A 43 3.94 -8.81 -15.96
CA SER A 43 5.02 -8.33 -16.83
C SER A 43 4.84 -6.89 -17.30
N ARG A 44 3.59 -6.42 -17.37
CA ARG A 44 3.26 -5.07 -17.81
C ARG A 44 3.80 -3.99 -16.88
N PHE A 45 3.83 -4.27 -15.58
CA PHE A 45 4.29 -3.33 -14.55
C PHE A 45 5.58 -3.77 -13.84
N SER A 46 6.23 -4.84 -14.32
CA SER A 46 7.47 -5.33 -13.73
C SER A 46 7.30 -5.81 -12.29
N GLU A 47 6.17 -6.43 -11.99
CA GLU A 47 5.79 -6.85 -10.65
C GLU A 47 5.74 -8.35 -10.50
N ILE A 48 6.06 -8.83 -9.31
CA ILE A 48 5.79 -10.19 -8.85
C ILE A 48 4.81 -10.12 -7.70
N TRP A 49 3.72 -10.85 -7.80
CA TRP A 49 2.66 -10.89 -6.80
C TRP A 49 2.66 -12.23 -6.10
N TRP A 50 2.56 -12.23 -4.76
CA TRP A 50 2.31 -13.41 -3.95
C TRP A 50 0.97 -13.22 -3.25
N PHE A 51 0.08 -14.18 -3.47
CA PHE A 51 -1.21 -14.24 -2.80
C PHE A 51 -1.13 -15.22 -1.65
N TYR A 52 -1.69 -14.84 -0.52
CA TYR A 52 -1.66 -15.65 0.69
C TYR A 52 -2.95 -15.51 1.50
N PRO A 53 -3.33 -16.51 2.31
CA PRO A 53 -4.43 -16.42 3.25
C PRO A 53 -3.98 -15.67 4.50
N SER A 54 -4.77 -14.67 4.94
CA SER A 54 -4.59 -14.02 6.23
C SER A 54 -4.82 -15.00 7.40
N GLU A 55 -4.41 -14.64 8.61
CA GLU A 55 -4.51 -15.49 9.81
C GLU A 55 -5.93 -16.03 10.01
N SER A 56 -6.95 -15.25 9.74
CA SER A 56 -8.36 -15.61 9.88
C SER A 56 -9.00 -16.24 8.65
N SER A 57 -8.28 -16.35 7.54
CA SER A 57 -8.83 -16.83 6.26
C SER A 57 -8.35 -18.24 5.93
N THR A 58 -9.20 -19.02 5.28
CA THR A 58 -8.86 -20.32 4.70
C THR A 58 -8.57 -20.24 3.20
N GLU A 59 -8.81 -19.10 2.56
CA GLU A 59 -8.54 -18.83 1.16
C GLU A 59 -7.66 -17.59 1.01
N ASN A 60 -6.98 -17.47 -0.12
CA ASN A 60 -6.15 -16.29 -0.40
C ASN A 60 -7.02 -15.04 -0.47
N ASP A 61 -6.80 -14.12 0.44
CA ASP A 61 -7.51 -12.85 0.60
C ASP A 61 -6.57 -11.65 0.67
N ARG A 62 -5.26 -11.90 0.76
CA ARG A 62 -4.20 -10.91 0.86
C ARG A 62 -3.20 -11.07 -0.27
N TYR A 63 -2.50 -10.00 -0.56
CA TYR A 63 -1.34 -10.05 -1.45
C TYR A 63 -0.19 -9.19 -0.93
N VAL A 64 0.98 -9.56 -1.38
CA VAL A 64 2.16 -8.71 -1.41
C VAL A 64 2.67 -8.68 -2.83
N SER A 65 3.02 -7.52 -3.34
CA SER A 65 3.66 -7.37 -4.64
C SER A 65 5.00 -6.67 -4.51
N TYR A 66 5.89 -7.00 -5.41
CA TYR A 66 7.22 -6.43 -5.51
C TYR A 66 7.46 -5.93 -6.93
N ASP A 67 7.56 -4.61 -7.07
CA ASP A 67 8.08 -3.98 -8.28
C ASP A 67 9.61 -4.12 -8.27
N TYR A 68 10.11 -4.99 -9.14
CA TYR A 68 11.55 -5.28 -9.21
C TYR A 68 12.35 -4.24 -10.01
N LYS A 69 11.68 -3.32 -10.70
CA LYS A 69 12.30 -2.21 -11.41
C LYS A 69 12.62 -1.06 -10.46
N ASP A 70 11.64 -0.68 -9.66
CA ASP A 70 11.75 0.46 -8.74
C ASP A 70 12.07 0.03 -7.31
N ASN A 71 12.13 -1.29 -7.04
CA ASN A 71 12.41 -1.89 -5.73
C ASN A 71 11.40 -1.45 -4.67
N ILE A 72 10.12 -1.51 -5.00
CA ILE A 72 9.01 -1.09 -4.15
C ILE A 72 8.17 -2.30 -3.76
N TRP A 73 7.81 -2.37 -2.48
CA TRP A 73 6.90 -3.38 -1.94
C TRP A 73 5.53 -2.78 -1.69
N MET A 74 4.49 -3.50 -2.08
CA MET A 74 3.09 -3.13 -1.85
C MET A 74 2.35 -4.30 -1.21
N ILE A 75 1.38 -3.99 -0.37
CA ILE A 75 0.51 -4.98 0.27
C ILE A 75 -0.94 -4.55 0.10
N GLY A 76 -1.84 -5.50 0.10
CA GLY A 76 -3.27 -5.20 0.04
C GLY A 76 -4.15 -6.43 0.17
N GLU A 77 -5.43 -6.17 -0.01
CA GLU A 77 -6.50 -7.15 0.08
C GLU A 77 -7.02 -7.44 -1.32
N LEU A 78 -6.89 -8.67 -1.75
CA LEU A 78 -7.44 -9.13 -3.03
C LEU A 78 -7.54 -10.65 -3.01
N SER A 79 -8.75 -11.18 -3.19
CA SER A 79 -8.94 -12.62 -3.27
C SER A 79 -8.62 -13.12 -4.66
N ARG A 80 -7.47 -13.82 -4.78
CA ARG A 80 -7.08 -14.51 -6.01
C ARG A 80 -6.46 -15.87 -5.66
N THR A 81 -6.85 -16.88 -6.40
CA THR A 81 -6.44 -18.28 -6.17
C THR A 81 -5.61 -18.85 -7.30
N ALA A 82 -5.69 -18.26 -8.48
CA ALA A 82 -4.88 -18.63 -9.63
C ALA A 82 -4.72 -17.42 -10.55
N ALA A 83 -3.65 -17.38 -11.30
CA ALA A 83 -3.34 -16.29 -12.20
C ALA A 83 -2.53 -16.75 -13.40
N ILE A 84 -2.75 -16.08 -14.51
CA ILE A 84 -1.93 -16.17 -15.71
C ILE A 84 -1.56 -14.76 -16.15
N ASP A 85 -0.29 -14.55 -16.46
CA ASP A 85 0.22 -13.28 -16.97
C ASP A 85 -0.22 -13.05 -18.43
N THR A 86 0.08 -11.87 -18.94
CA THR A 86 -0.10 -11.56 -20.38
C THR A 86 0.66 -12.55 -21.26
N GLY A 87 0.03 -12.93 -22.33
CA GLY A 87 0.63 -13.82 -23.32
C GLY A 87 -0.09 -13.60 -24.67
N ILE A 88 -0.89 -14.57 -25.09
CA ILE A 88 -1.79 -14.42 -26.25
C ILE A 88 -2.87 -13.37 -25.95
N LEU A 89 -3.31 -13.29 -24.70
CA LEU A 89 -4.29 -12.31 -24.25
C LEU A 89 -3.60 -11.01 -23.84
N ARG A 90 -4.25 -9.89 -24.18
CA ARG A 90 -3.72 -8.56 -23.91
C ARG A 90 -3.59 -8.21 -22.43
N TYR A 91 -4.45 -8.80 -21.60
CA TYR A 91 -4.54 -8.52 -20.17
C TYR A 91 -4.33 -9.80 -19.37
N PRO A 92 -3.71 -9.74 -18.18
CA PRO A 92 -3.64 -10.88 -17.29
C PRO A 92 -5.03 -11.36 -16.90
N ILE A 93 -5.19 -12.66 -16.68
CA ILE A 93 -6.44 -13.25 -16.21
C ILE A 93 -6.20 -13.90 -14.86
N TRP A 94 -6.95 -13.46 -13.87
CA TRP A 94 -6.87 -13.99 -12.52
C TRP A 94 -8.21 -14.54 -12.06
N ALA A 95 -8.17 -15.63 -11.30
CA ALA A 95 -9.33 -16.30 -10.74
C ALA A 95 -9.46 -16.02 -9.25
N ASN A 96 -10.67 -15.85 -8.75
CA ASN A 96 -10.92 -15.80 -7.31
C ASN A 96 -11.40 -17.15 -6.75
N SER A 97 -11.55 -17.24 -5.43
CA SER A 97 -12.04 -18.44 -4.73
C SER A 97 -13.46 -18.86 -5.11
N ASN A 98 -14.27 -17.93 -5.68
CA ASN A 98 -15.64 -18.20 -6.13
C ASN A 98 -15.71 -18.70 -7.58
N GLY A 99 -14.57 -18.99 -8.20
CA GLY A 99 -14.48 -19.47 -9.58
C GLY A 99 -14.73 -18.41 -10.66
N ARG A 100 -14.75 -17.12 -10.31
CA ARG A 100 -14.86 -16.05 -11.30
C ARG A 100 -13.50 -15.70 -11.87
N LEU A 101 -13.45 -15.41 -13.16
CA LEU A 101 -12.28 -14.93 -13.87
C LEU A 101 -12.38 -13.41 -14.07
N TYR A 102 -11.26 -12.73 -13.84
CA TYR A 102 -11.15 -11.29 -13.99
C TYR A 102 -10.03 -10.95 -14.97
N PHE A 103 -10.29 -10.02 -15.88
CA PHE A 103 -9.21 -9.32 -16.54
C PHE A 103 -8.60 -8.33 -15.57
N GLN A 104 -7.32 -8.50 -15.30
CA GLN A 104 -6.55 -7.53 -14.50
C GLN A 104 -6.01 -6.43 -15.40
N GLU A 105 -5.75 -5.26 -14.81
CA GLU A 105 -5.23 -4.10 -15.53
C GLU A 105 -6.13 -3.65 -16.71
N TYR A 106 -7.45 -3.85 -16.55
CA TYR A 106 -8.44 -3.46 -17.51
C TYR A 106 -9.39 -2.41 -16.94
N GLY A 107 -9.23 -1.13 -17.41
CA GLY A 107 -10.03 -0.01 -16.92
C GLY A 107 -9.68 0.40 -15.50
N PHE A 108 -10.60 1.07 -14.82
CA PHE A 108 -10.43 1.66 -13.49
C PHE A 108 -11.44 1.13 -12.47
N ASN A 109 -12.08 0.01 -12.76
CA ASN A 109 -13.03 -0.60 -11.83
C ASN A 109 -12.28 -1.43 -10.78
N HIS A 110 -12.52 -1.14 -9.54
CA HIS A 110 -11.88 -1.77 -8.39
C HIS A 110 -12.86 -2.59 -7.54
N ASP A 111 -13.98 -3.01 -8.12
CA ASP A 111 -15.00 -3.85 -7.47
C ASP A 111 -15.54 -3.25 -6.14
N GLY A 112 -15.56 -1.91 -6.05
CA GLY A 112 -16.01 -1.18 -4.86
C GLY A 112 -14.95 -1.07 -3.74
N ALA A 113 -13.74 -1.56 -3.96
CA ALA A 113 -12.67 -1.40 -3.00
C ALA A 113 -12.16 0.04 -2.97
N THR A 114 -11.86 0.56 -1.77
CA THR A 114 -11.16 1.83 -1.62
C THR A 114 -9.69 1.63 -1.95
N GLN A 115 -9.22 2.36 -2.96
CA GLN A 115 -7.81 2.39 -3.29
C GLN A 115 -7.11 3.43 -2.43
N PHE A 116 -5.94 3.11 -1.95
CA PHE A 116 -5.18 4.03 -1.13
C PHE A 116 -3.67 3.79 -1.22
N VAL A 117 -2.95 4.87 -0.92
CA VAL A 117 -1.54 4.85 -0.59
C VAL A 117 -1.39 5.45 0.80
N GLU A 118 -0.73 4.75 1.72
CA GLU A 118 -0.50 5.22 3.08
C GLU A 118 0.99 5.15 3.40
N SER A 119 1.53 6.24 3.92
CA SER A 119 2.92 6.28 4.36
C SER A 119 3.10 5.53 5.68
N GLY A 120 4.31 5.06 5.94
CA GLY A 120 4.73 4.70 7.29
C GLY A 120 4.71 5.92 8.23
N PRO A 121 4.96 5.73 9.54
CA PRO A 121 5.07 6.84 10.47
C PRO A 121 6.27 7.72 10.12
N ILE A 122 6.00 8.99 9.83
CA ILE A 122 7.00 10.01 9.51
C ILE A 122 7.14 10.91 10.72
N SER A 123 8.36 11.08 11.21
CA SER A 123 8.63 12.06 12.28
C SER A 123 8.66 13.47 11.70
N LEU A 124 7.85 14.35 12.27
CA LEU A 124 7.86 15.76 11.92
C LEU A 124 9.07 16.44 12.56
N GLY A 125 9.87 17.06 11.73
CA GLY A 125 11.19 17.56 12.17
C GLY A 125 12.06 16.40 12.70
N ASN A 126 12.71 16.61 13.84
CA ASN A 126 13.52 15.57 14.51
C ASN A 126 12.70 14.68 15.46
N GLY A 127 11.37 14.83 15.49
CA GLY A 127 10.51 14.10 16.43
C GLY A 127 10.52 14.62 17.87
N ASP A 128 11.40 15.57 18.21
CA ASP A 128 11.53 16.13 19.56
C ASP A 128 10.44 17.12 19.93
N ASN A 129 9.90 17.82 18.96
CA ASN A 129 8.88 18.84 19.14
C ASN A 129 7.52 18.38 18.61
N ILE A 130 6.48 18.91 19.22
CA ILE A 130 5.14 18.83 18.63
C ILE A 130 5.12 19.77 17.43
N MET A 131 4.66 19.28 16.29
CA MET A 131 4.48 20.08 15.10
C MET A 131 3.00 20.40 14.91
N HIS A 132 2.70 21.62 14.55
CA HIS A 132 1.36 22.08 14.16
C HIS A 132 1.31 22.17 12.65
N VAL A 133 0.52 21.32 12.04
CA VAL A 133 0.32 21.30 10.57
C VAL A 133 -0.89 22.14 10.24
N THR A 134 -0.75 23.01 9.25
CA THR A 134 -1.81 23.95 8.82
C THR A 134 -2.28 23.69 7.41
N ASP A 135 -1.38 23.30 6.51
CA ASP A 135 -1.71 23.16 5.11
C ASP A 135 -1.03 21.96 4.47
N LEU A 136 -1.74 21.33 3.55
CA LEU A 136 -1.23 20.34 2.62
C LEU A 136 -1.20 20.96 1.22
N ILE A 137 -0.07 20.87 0.55
CA ILE A 137 0.15 21.40 -0.78
C ILE A 137 0.49 20.23 -1.71
N PRO A 138 -0.49 19.69 -2.45
CA PRO A 138 -0.22 18.73 -3.50
C PRO A 138 0.48 19.41 -4.67
N ASP A 139 1.30 18.64 -5.41
CA ASP A 139 1.88 19.13 -6.65
C ASP A 139 0.91 18.94 -7.85
N GLU A 140 1.33 19.45 -9.01
CA GLU A 140 0.56 19.35 -10.26
C GLU A 140 0.46 17.91 -10.81
N LEU A 141 1.24 16.98 -10.29
CA LEU A 141 1.17 15.57 -10.68
C LEU A 141 0.05 14.83 -9.96
N THR A 142 -0.49 15.42 -8.89
CA THR A 142 -1.62 14.84 -8.16
C THR A 142 -2.89 15.11 -8.93
N GLN A 143 -3.55 14.06 -9.39
CA GLN A 143 -4.74 14.12 -10.25
C GLN A 143 -5.80 13.13 -9.79
N GLY A 144 -7.05 13.39 -10.19
CA GLY A 144 -8.20 12.55 -9.89
C GLY A 144 -8.94 12.96 -8.61
N ASP A 145 -10.04 12.26 -8.32
CA ASP A 145 -10.86 12.51 -7.14
C ASP A 145 -10.25 11.79 -5.93
N VAL A 146 -9.29 12.43 -5.31
CA VAL A 146 -8.55 11.89 -4.17
C VAL A 146 -8.77 12.70 -2.91
N ASN A 147 -8.79 12.01 -1.78
CA ASN A 147 -8.91 12.60 -0.46
C ASN A 147 -7.68 12.26 0.39
N ALA A 148 -7.28 13.21 1.23
CA ALA A 148 -6.21 13.00 2.20
C ALA A 148 -6.77 12.74 3.60
N LYS A 149 -6.17 11.80 4.31
CA LYS A 149 -6.36 11.55 5.73
C LYS A 149 -5.02 11.54 6.44
N PHE A 150 -5.01 11.98 7.68
CA PHE A 150 -3.82 11.96 8.51
C PHE A 150 -4.08 11.20 9.79
N LYS A 151 -3.15 10.35 10.17
CA LYS A 151 -3.09 9.72 11.49
C LYS A 151 -1.91 10.30 12.24
N THR A 152 -2.12 10.80 13.43
CA THR A 152 -1.07 11.43 14.22
C THR A 152 -0.91 10.73 15.56
N ARG A 153 0.31 10.75 16.09
CA ARG A 153 0.61 10.33 17.44
C ARG A 153 1.71 11.17 18.06
N PHE A 154 1.69 11.25 19.38
CA PHE A 154 2.70 12.01 20.15
C PHE A 154 3.86 11.15 20.63
N TYR A 155 3.66 9.84 20.75
CA TYR A 155 4.67 8.88 21.19
C TYR A 155 4.62 7.64 20.31
N PRO A 156 5.73 6.93 20.11
CA PRO A 156 5.79 5.76 19.23
C PRO A 156 4.75 4.66 19.53
N ASN A 157 4.39 4.49 20.81
CA ASN A 157 3.38 3.52 21.25
C ASN A 157 2.06 4.17 21.64
N GLY A 158 1.86 5.47 21.32
CA GLY A 158 0.65 6.20 21.62
C GLY A 158 -0.50 5.84 20.67
N THR A 159 -1.73 6.06 21.14
CA THR A 159 -2.92 5.94 20.30
C THR A 159 -2.85 6.93 19.14
N GLU A 160 -3.16 6.46 17.95
CA GLU A 160 -3.28 7.29 16.76
C GLU A 160 -4.62 8.03 16.76
N SER A 161 -4.58 9.32 16.43
CA SER A 161 -5.76 10.15 16.17
C SER A 161 -5.88 10.41 14.69
N GLU A 162 -7.08 10.21 14.13
CA GLU A 162 -7.34 10.40 12.68
C GLU A 162 -7.96 11.77 12.42
N PHE A 163 -7.51 12.43 11.37
CA PHE A 163 -7.97 13.73 10.87
C PHE A 163 -8.26 13.65 9.37
N GLY A 164 -9.37 14.22 8.97
CA GLY A 164 -9.86 14.24 7.57
C GLY A 164 -11.18 13.47 7.47
N SER A 165 -11.75 13.25 6.34
CA SER A 165 -11.20 13.28 4.97
C SER A 165 -11.11 14.71 4.43
N PHE A 166 -10.01 15.09 3.82
CA PHE A 166 -9.82 16.38 3.18
C PHE A 166 -9.79 16.21 1.67
N THR A 167 -10.65 16.92 0.97
CA THR A 167 -10.61 16.97 -0.50
C THR A 167 -9.36 17.73 -0.94
N MET A 168 -8.64 17.19 -1.91
CA MET A 168 -7.44 17.83 -2.42
C MET A 168 -7.75 19.13 -3.14
N ALA A 169 -7.18 20.21 -2.63
CA ALA A 169 -7.14 21.52 -3.26
C ALA A 169 -5.70 22.04 -3.18
N ASN A 170 -5.40 23.15 -3.78
CA ASN A 170 -4.05 23.73 -3.72
C ASN A 170 -4.11 25.19 -3.23
N PRO A 171 -3.82 25.48 -1.96
CA PRO A 171 -3.55 24.54 -0.86
C PRO A 171 -4.84 23.94 -0.25
N THR A 172 -4.67 22.81 0.46
CA THR A 172 -5.73 22.23 1.29
C THR A 172 -5.49 22.58 2.75
N ASN A 173 -6.42 23.31 3.36
CA ASN A 173 -6.32 23.63 4.78
C ASN A 173 -6.55 22.37 5.63
N VAL A 174 -5.55 22.00 6.39
CA VAL A 174 -5.58 20.91 7.37
C VAL A 174 -5.14 21.46 8.72
N ARG A 175 -5.71 20.94 9.81
CA ARG A 175 -5.32 21.43 11.15
C ARG A 175 -5.22 20.26 12.09
N PHE A 176 -3.99 19.89 12.40
CA PHE A 176 -3.72 18.86 13.40
C PHE A 176 -2.32 19.07 14.01
N SER A 177 -2.06 18.34 15.09
CA SER A 177 -0.76 18.39 15.78
C SER A 177 -0.31 16.97 16.09
N GLY A 178 0.99 16.77 16.06
CA GLY A 178 1.61 15.49 16.40
C GLY A 178 3.12 15.56 16.30
N ARG A 179 3.78 14.51 16.74
CA ARG A 179 5.22 14.32 16.52
C ARG A 179 5.50 13.40 15.35
N GLN A 180 4.62 12.44 15.16
CA GLN A 180 4.63 11.52 14.02
C GLN A 180 3.30 11.58 13.31
N ILE A 181 3.35 11.49 11.99
CA ILE A 181 2.19 11.42 11.13
C ILE A 181 2.29 10.25 10.18
N ARG A 182 1.13 9.73 9.79
CA ARG A 182 0.95 8.96 8.56
C ARG A 182 0.02 9.74 7.67
N MET A 183 0.33 9.81 6.41
CA MET A 183 -0.55 10.39 5.41
C MET A 183 -1.12 9.26 4.56
N ARG A 184 -2.41 9.27 4.41
CA ARG A 184 -3.15 8.37 3.53
C ARG A 184 -3.84 9.20 2.46
N VAL A 185 -3.64 8.83 1.22
CA VAL A 185 -4.38 9.35 0.08
C VAL A 185 -5.23 8.23 -0.45
N GLU A 186 -6.53 8.47 -0.62
CA GLU A 186 -7.48 7.44 -1.02
C GLU A 186 -8.52 7.95 -2.01
N THR A 187 -9.07 7.03 -2.79
CA THR A 187 -10.22 7.27 -3.65
C THR A 187 -11.18 6.09 -3.61
N THR A 188 -12.47 6.39 -3.77
CA THR A 188 -13.53 5.39 -3.96
C THR A 188 -14.13 5.46 -5.36
N VAL A 189 -13.63 6.38 -6.17
CA VAL A 189 -14.13 6.62 -7.53
C VAL A 189 -13.34 5.78 -8.52
N ASN A 190 -14.04 5.14 -9.45
CA ASN A 190 -13.45 4.32 -10.51
C ASN A 190 -12.88 5.20 -11.64
N ASN A 191 -11.94 6.06 -11.30
CA ASN A 191 -11.24 6.96 -12.21
C ASN A 191 -9.74 6.70 -12.18
N ASP A 192 -9.07 7.20 -13.21
CA ASP A 192 -7.62 7.34 -13.16
C ASP A 192 -7.23 8.35 -12.06
N TRP A 193 -6.26 7.99 -11.25
CA TRP A 193 -5.76 8.86 -10.21
C TRP A 193 -4.25 8.73 -10.04
N ARG A 194 -3.65 9.81 -9.61
CA ARG A 194 -2.20 9.89 -9.45
C ARG A 194 -1.87 10.69 -8.21
N VAL A 195 -0.87 10.26 -7.49
CA VAL A 195 -0.31 10.96 -6.33
C VAL A 195 1.12 11.35 -6.68
N GLY A 196 1.38 12.65 -6.69
CA GLY A 196 2.71 13.21 -6.84
C GLY A 196 3.35 13.55 -5.49
N THR A 197 4.23 14.55 -5.50
CA THR A 197 4.91 15.00 -4.30
C THR A 197 3.96 15.82 -3.42
N MET A 198 3.89 15.48 -2.15
CA MET A 198 3.10 16.20 -1.15
C MET A 198 4.01 17.03 -0.26
N ARG A 199 3.67 18.30 -0.08
CA ARG A 199 4.31 19.21 0.86
C ARG A 199 3.38 19.54 1.99
N ILE A 200 3.90 19.67 3.18
CA ILE A 200 3.14 19.98 4.39
C ILE A 200 3.73 21.25 5.00
N GLU A 201 2.88 22.23 5.25
CA GLU A 201 3.27 23.38 6.06
C GLU A 201 3.08 23.05 7.53
N ALA A 202 4.18 23.14 8.29
CA ALA A 202 4.18 22.82 9.70
C ALA A 202 5.03 23.82 10.49
N LYS A 203 4.55 24.17 11.67
CA LYS A 203 5.26 25.05 12.63
C LYS A 203 5.63 24.25 13.87
N ALA A 204 6.87 24.43 14.33
CA ALA A 204 7.32 23.81 15.57
C ALA A 204 6.58 24.42 16.76
N GLY A 205 6.03 23.57 17.58
CA GLY A 205 5.46 23.89 18.89
C GLY A 205 6.41 23.53 20.03
N GLY A 206 5.86 23.39 21.23
CA GLY A 206 6.63 23.02 22.42
C GLY A 206 7.08 21.56 22.43
N LYS A 207 7.95 21.23 23.38
CA LYS A 207 8.44 19.86 23.63
C LYS A 207 7.48 18.98 24.45
N ARG A 208 6.31 19.51 24.84
CA ARG A 208 5.32 18.78 25.65
C ARG A 208 4.23 18.16 24.78
#